data_d6283ae0e08322aad920fb2c71f9aee9
#
_entry.id   d6283ae0e08322aad920fb2c71f9aee9
#
_cell.length_a   1.000
_cell.length_b   1.000
_cell.length_c   1.000
_cell.angle_alpha   90.00
_cell.angle_beta   90.00
_cell.angle_gamma   90.00
#
_symmetry.space_group_name_H-M   'P 1'
#
loop_
_entity.id
_entity.type
_entity.pdbx_description
1 polymer ?
#
loop_
_entity_poly.entity_id
_entity_poly.type
_entity_poly.pdbx_seq_one_letter_code
_entity_poly.pdbx_strand_id
1 'polypeptide(L)'
;MKVVRYLNNARLAFFSIAYGLSGALIGGTLNRIMIAELGLPATLVAFFFAIPLLISPVRVWLGYRSDGYPIFGKRREPYIIFGAFVIGLGIIAASRLAANPTKVTALLLLSGSLSFMLYGLGRNLAHNTYQALVSDRYTGTTRTRAITFYEVATLLGSVMGAGFIGKALETYEPAKLISVATGVAVTIFLLATFAAIGQESKNQAAETAAEQARKMPFQQVLRDVVFADPQV
;
A
#
# COMPACT_ATOMS: atom_id res chain seq x y z
N MET A 1 19.61 18.71 16.45
CA MET A 1 19.71 17.73 15.34
C MET A 1 19.24 16.31 15.70
N LYS A 2 19.64 15.68 16.83
CA LYS A 2 19.20 14.30 17.19
C LYS A 2 17.70 14.18 17.38
N VAL A 3 17.03 15.11 18.09
CA VAL A 3 15.58 15.07 18.36
C VAL A 3 14.75 15.11 17.07
N VAL A 4 15.08 15.98 16.14
CA VAL A 4 14.38 16.07 14.83
C VAL A 4 14.49 14.76 14.03
N ARG A 5 15.64 14.09 14.12
CA ARG A 5 15.85 12.80 13.47
C ARG A 5 14.99 11.70 14.11
N TYR A 6 14.85 11.69 15.44
CA TYR A 6 13.96 10.74 16.14
C TYR A 6 12.49 10.98 15.80
N LEU A 7 12.05 12.23 15.77
CA LEU A 7 10.67 12.58 15.38
C LEU A 7 10.37 12.18 13.95
N ASN A 8 11.28 12.42 13.01
CA ASN A 8 11.10 12.01 11.63
C ASN A 8 11.05 10.48 11.47
N ASN A 9 11.84 9.75 12.26
CA ASN A 9 11.79 8.28 12.27
C ASN A 9 10.47 7.78 12.86
N ALA A 10 9.98 8.37 13.94
CA ALA A 10 8.69 8.02 14.53
C ALA A 10 7.53 8.29 13.57
N ARG A 11 7.59 9.38 12.79
CA ARG A 11 6.58 9.70 11.77
C ARG A 11 6.43 8.61 10.72
N LEU A 12 7.51 7.93 10.33
CA LEU A 12 7.44 6.83 9.35
C LEU A 12 6.55 5.68 9.83
N ALA A 13 6.44 5.44 11.14
CA ALA A 13 5.56 4.41 11.69
C ALA A 13 4.07 4.67 11.38
N PHE A 14 3.65 5.91 11.19
CA PHE A 14 2.27 6.23 10.81
C PHE A 14 1.89 5.67 9.43
N PHE A 15 2.84 5.62 8.49
CA PHE A 15 2.59 4.93 7.22
C PHE A 15 2.34 3.43 7.45
N SER A 16 3.14 2.79 8.28
CA SER A 16 2.99 1.36 8.60
C SER A 16 1.65 1.07 9.27
N ILE A 17 1.22 1.90 10.21
CA ILE A 17 -0.11 1.80 10.84
C ILE A 17 -1.21 1.97 9.78
N ALA A 18 -1.12 2.96 8.91
CA ALA A 18 -2.08 3.19 7.82
C ALA A 18 -2.15 1.99 6.85
N TYR A 19 -0.99 1.41 6.54
CA TYR A 19 -0.90 0.24 5.67
C TYR A 19 -1.55 -0.99 6.31
N GLY A 20 -1.34 -1.21 7.62
CA GLY A 20 -2.00 -2.24 8.40
C GLY A 20 -3.52 -2.06 8.46
N LEU A 21 -3.99 -0.82 8.69
CA LEU A 21 -5.41 -0.45 8.70
C LEU A 21 -6.09 -0.81 7.36
N SER A 22 -5.43 -0.55 6.23
CA SER A 22 -5.94 -0.93 4.90
C SER A 22 -6.13 -2.44 4.75
N GLY A 23 -5.19 -3.22 5.30
CA GLY A 23 -5.25 -4.69 5.31
C GLY A 23 -6.40 -5.21 6.17
N ALA A 24 -6.65 -4.61 7.34
CA ALA A 24 -7.74 -4.98 8.24
C ALA A 24 -9.13 -4.76 7.60
N LEU A 25 -9.32 -3.62 6.92
CA LEU A 25 -10.59 -3.36 6.24
C LEU A 25 -10.83 -4.33 5.08
N ILE A 26 -9.88 -4.44 4.16
CA ILE A 26 -10.04 -5.29 2.98
C ILE A 26 -9.99 -6.77 3.38
N GLY A 27 -8.88 -7.25 3.97
CA GLY A 27 -8.64 -8.66 4.25
C GLY A 27 -9.52 -9.24 5.37
N GLY A 28 -9.89 -8.43 6.34
CA GLY A 28 -10.74 -8.83 7.46
C GLY A 28 -12.23 -8.55 7.19
N THR A 29 -12.59 -7.28 7.31
CA THR A 29 -14.00 -6.88 7.35
C THR A 29 -14.72 -7.06 6.02
N LEU A 30 -14.13 -6.62 4.92
CA LEU A 30 -14.77 -6.72 3.60
C LEU A 30 -14.88 -8.18 3.16
N ASN A 31 -13.87 -9.00 3.45
CA ASN A 31 -13.93 -10.44 3.20
C ASN A 31 -15.13 -11.08 3.92
N ARG A 32 -15.28 -10.81 5.23
CA ARG A 32 -16.42 -11.28 6.02
C ARG A 32 -17.75 -10.83 5.41
N ILE A 33 -17.89 -9.55 5.09
CA ILE A 33 -19.13 -9.00 4.52
C ILE A 33 -19.46 -9.67 3.19
N MET A 34 -18.51 -9.83 2.30
CA MET A 34 -18.74 -10.42 0.98
C MET A 34 -19.21 -11.89 1.08
N ILE A 35 -18.64 -12.65 2.02
CA ILE A 35 -18.99 -14.08 2.18
C ILE A 35 -20.23 -14.25 3.08
N ALA A 36 -20.22 -13.68 4.30
CA ALA A 36 -21.22 -13.95 5.31
C ALA A 36 -22.51 -13.14 5.12
N GLU A 37 -22.42 -11.87 4.74
CA GLU A 37 -23.59 -11.00 4.63
C GLU A 37 -24.19 -11.00 3.22
N LEU A 38 -23.32 -11.02 2.19
CA LEU A 38 -23.77 -10.97 0.79
C LEU A 38 -23.94 -12.35 0.16
N GLY A 39 -23.50 -13.42 0.85
CA GLY A 39 -23.61 -14.81 0.35
C GLY A 39 -22.82 -15.04 -0.95
N LEU A 40 -21.80 -14.24 -1.24
CA LEU A 40 -21.01 -14.46 -2.45
C LEU A 40 -20.19 -15.74 -2.32
N PRO A 41 -20.04 -16.52 -3.42
CA PRO A 41 -19.23 -17.72 -3.40
C PRO A 41 -17.79 -17.41 -2.90
N ALA A 42 -17.31 -18.19 -1.93
CA ALA A 42 -15.97 -18.00 -1.36
C ALA A 42 -14.86 -18.04 -2.43
N THR A 43 -15.02 -18.84 -3.49
CA THR A 43 -14.13 -18.91 -4.63
C THR A 43 -14.05 -17.59 -5.40
N LEU A 44 -15.18 -16.90 -5.58
CA LEU A 44 -15.23 -15.59 -6.22
C LEU A 44 -14.52 -14.53 -5.36
N VAL A 45 -14.81 -14.55 -4.06
CA VAL A 45 -14.16 -13.63 -3.11
C VAL A 45 -12.66 -13.90 -3.08
N ALA A 46 -12.21 -15.15 -2.98
CA ALA A 46 -10.82 -15.54 -3.05
C ALA A 46 -10.13 -15.08 -4.35
N PHE A 47 -10.83 -15.16 -5.49
CA PHE A 47 -10.33 -14.63 -6.77
C PHE A 47 -10.03 -13.12 -6.67
N PHE A 48 -10.95 -12.30 -6.15
CA PHE A 48 -10.72 -10.88 -5.98
C PHE A 48 -9.52 -10.60 -5.08
N PHE A 49 -9.37 -11.35 -3.98
CA PHE A 49 -8.25 -11.21 -3.04
C PHE A 49 -6.91 -11.70 -3.61
N ALA A 50 -6.93 -12.56 -4.62
CA ALA A 50 -5.73 -12.99 -5.32
C ALA A 50 -5.19 -11.91 -6.28
N ILE A 51 -6.04 -11.01 -6.79
CA ILE A 51 -5.63 -9.99 -7.78
C ILE A 51 -4.46 -9.12 -7.28
N PRO A 52 -4.47 -8.53 -6.07
CA PRO A 52 -3.34 -7.77 -5.54
C PRO A 52 -2.02 -8.55 -5.52
N LEU A 53 -2.09 -9.86 -5.31
CA LEU A 53 -0.94 -10.76 -5.30
C LEU A 53 -0.47 -11.05 -6.72
N LEU A 54 -1.39 -11.35 -7.63
CA LEU A 54 -1.08 -11.63 -9.04
C LEU A 54 -0.42 -10.45 -9.75
N ILE A 55 -0.78 -9.23 -9.40
CA ILE A 55 -0.14 -8.02 -9.95
C ILE A 55 1.15 -7.62 -9.22
N SER A 56 1.57 -8.35 -8.20
CA SER A 56 2.78 -8.00 -7.44
C SER A 56 4.07 -7.93 -8.26
N PRO A 57 4.26 -8.66 -9.38
CA PRO A 57 5.44 -8.49 -10.24
C PRO A 57 5.61 -7.05 -10.78
N VAL A 58 4.52 -6.28 -10.85
CA VAL A 58 4.55 -4.85 -11.21
C VAL A 58 5.42 -4.03 -10.25
N ARG A 59 5.72 -4.53 -9.03
CA ARG A 59 6.63 -3.89 -8.07
C ARG A 59 7.99 -3.57 -8.66
N VAL A 60 8.53 -4.45 -9.51
CA VAL A 60 9.84 -4.25 -10.13
C VAL A 60 9.81 -3.02 -11.03
N TRP A 61 8.75 -2.90 -11.85
CA TRP A 61 8.57 -1.74 -12.71
C TRP A 61 8.29 -0.46 -11.90
N LEU A 62 7.46 -0.54 -10.85
CA LEU A 62 7.17 0.59 -9.97
C LEU A 62 8.44 1.07 -9.23
N GLY A 63 9.28 0.14 -8.78
CA GLY A 63 10.59 0.45 -8.19
C GLY A 63 11.49 1.18 -9.18
N TYR A 64 11.70 0.60 -10.37
CA TYR A 64 12.45 1.24 -11.45
C TYR A 64 11.92 2.65 -11.75
N ARG A 65 10.59 2.80 -11.83
CA ARG A 65 9.95 4.08 -12.11
C ARG A 65 10.22 5.11 -11.01
N SER A 66 10.07 4.73 -9.74
CA SER A 66 10.30 5.62 -8.60
C SER A 66 11.77 6.01 -8.46
N ASP A 67 12.70 5.12 -8.84
CA ASP A 67 14.14 5.38 -8.76
C ASP A 67 14.64 6.32 -9.85
N GLY A 68 14.17 6.12 -11.09
CA GLY A 68 14.64 6.86 -12.24
C GLY A 68 13.90 8.17 -12.54
N TYR A 69 12.69 8.36 -12.01
CA TYR A 69 11.83 9.50 -12.39
C TYR A 69 11.31 10.26 -11.16
N PRO A 70 12.13 11.15 -10.59
CA PRO A 70 11.72 11.97 -9.47
C PRO A 70 10.57 12.91 -9.88
N ILE A 71 9.57 13.07 -9.00
CA ILE A 71 8.45 13.99 -9.13
C ILE A 71 8.73 15.16 -8.17
N PHE A 72 8.72 16.38 -8.67
CA PHE A 72 9.09 17.59 -7.91
C PHE A 72 10.46 17.52 -7.24
N GLY A 73 11.42 16.80 -7.85
CA GLY A 73 12.76 16.59 -7.30
C GLY A 73 12.84 15.62 -6.11
N LYS A 74 11.78 14.80 -5.90
CA LYS A 74 11.70 13.77 -4.86
C LYS A 74 11.40 12.42 -5.47
N ARG A 75 12.09 11.38 -4.98
CA ARG A 75 12.01 10.03 -5.53
C ARG A 75 11.00 9.14 -4.80
N ARG A 76 10.76 9.36 -3.52
CA ARG A 76 9.95 8.46 -2.68
C ARG A 76 8.65 9.11 -2.21
N GLU A 77 8.71 10.31 -1.67
CA GLU A 77 7.55 10.98 -1.06
C GLU A 77 6.33 11.04 -1.98
N PRO A 78 6.41 11.53 -3.25
CA PRO A 78 5.24 11.64 -4.10
C PRO A 78 4.62 10.29 -4.45
N TYR A 79 5.45 9.26 -4.61
CA TYR A 79 4.98 7.92 -4.94
C TYR A 79 4.27 7.24 -3.76
N ILE A 80 4.75 7.48 -2.52
CA ILE A 80 4.06 7.00 -1.31
C ILE A 80 2.69 7.66 -1.18
N ILE A 81 2.61 8.99 -1.34
CA ILE A 81 1.37 9.76 -1.25
C ILE A 81 0.37 9.34 -2.34
N PHE A 82 0.86 9.23 -3.58
CA PHE A 82 0.02 8.79 -4.70
C PHE A 82 -0.45 7.35 -4.52
N GLY A 83 0.42 6.46 -4.06
CA GLY A 83 0.05 5.08 -3.76
C GLY A 83 -1.01 4.99 -2.66
N ALA A 84 -0.90 5.79 -1.59
CA ALA A 84 -1.90 5.87 -0.53
C ALA A 84 -3.25 6.40 -1.05
N PHE A 85 -3.25 7.37 -1.94
CA PHE A 85 -4.46 7.85 -2.62
C PHE A 85 -5.13 6.73 -3.44
N VAL A 86 -4.33 5.99 -4.22
CA VAL A 86 -4.83 4.86 -5.02
C VAL A 86 -5.35 3.72 -4.14
N ILE A 87 -4.72 3.43 -2.98
CA ILE A 87 -5.27 2.51 -1.97
C ILE A 87 -6.66 2.96 -1.56
N GLY A 88 -6.83 4.24 -1.22
CA GLY A 88 -8.12 4.80 -0.81
C GLY A 88 -9.21 4.65 -1.87
N LEU A 89 -8.88 4.94 -3.14
CA LEU A 89 -9.81 4.74 -4.26
C LEU A 89 -10.22 3.26 -4.39
N GLY A 90 -9.27 2.33 -4.31
CA GLY A 90 -9.54 0.90 -4.37
C GLY A 90 -10.44 0.43 -3.22
N ILE A 91 -10.20 0.90 -2.00
CA ILE A 91 -11.03 0.63 -0.82
C ILE A 91 -12.47 1.12 -1.03
N ILE A 92 -12.64 2.37 -1.45
CA ILE A 92 -13.97 2.96 -1.69
C ILE A 92 -14.71 2.21 -2.79
N ALA A 93 -14.03 1.88 -3.90
CA ALA A 93 -14.62 1.15 -5.01
C ALA A 93 -15.07 -0.26 -4.59
N ALA A 94 -14.22 -1.01 -3.89
CA ALA A 94 -14.55 -2.34 -3.41
C ALA A 94 -15.70 -2.32 -2.38
N SER A 95 -15.72 -1.31 -1.50
CA SER A 95 -16.79 -1.15 -0.51
C SER A 95 -18.12 -0.74 -1.13
N ARG A 96 -18.12 0.12 -2.17
CA ARG A 96 -19.33 0.45 -2.93
C ARG A 96 -19.90 -0.76 -3.68
N LEU A 97 -19.02 -1.61 -4.20
CA LEU A 97 -19.41 -2.88 -4.81
C LEU A 97 -20.12 -3.79 -3.80
N ALA A 98 -19.55 -3.93 -2.59
CA ALA A 98 -20.11 -4.72 -1.52
C ALA A 98 -21.40 -4.10 -0.93
N ALA A 99 -21.53 -2.77 -0.96
CA ALA A 99 -22.74 -2.08 -0.48
C ALA A 99 -23.94 -2.21 -1.43
N ASN A 100 -23.70 -2.53 -2.71
CA ASN A 100 -24.74 -2.71 -3.73
C ASN A 100 -24.68 -4.12 -4.30
N PRO A 101 -25.16 -5.12 -3.56
CA PRO A 101 -25.06 -6.51 -3.96
C PRO A 101 -25.86 -6.75 -5.24
N THR A 102 -25.17 -7.00 -6.31
CA THR A 102 -25.77 -7.45 -7.58
C THR A 102 -25.59 -8.96 -7.69
N LYS A 103 -26.48 -9.61 -8.47
CA LYS A 103 -26.28 -11.01 -8.82
C LYS A 103 -24.87 -11.17 -9.44
N VAL A 104 -24.29 -12.38 -9.31
CA VAL A 104 -23.00 -12.67 -9.95
C VAL A 104 -23.15 -12.53 -11.47
N THR A 105 -22.66 -11.42 -11.98
CA THR A 105 -22.72 -11.04 -13.40
C THR A 105 -21.32 -10.67 -13.89
N ALA A 106 -21.13 -10.61 -15.19
CA ALA A 106 -19.89 -10.13 -15.78
C ALA A 106 -19.51 -8.72 -15.26
N LEU A 107 -20.50 -7.87 -15.01
CA LEU A 107 -20.26 -6.52 -14.45
C LEU A 107 -19.70 -6.59 -13.04
N LEU A 108 -20.20 -7.47 -12.17
CA LEU A 108 -19.64 -7.70 -10.83
C LEU A 108 -18.20 -8.19 -10.90
N LEU A 109 -17.90 -9.13 -11.80
CA LEU A 109 -16.56 -9.65 -11.99
C LEU A 109 -15.58 -8.55 -12.45
N LEU A 110 -15.97 -7.76 -13.45
CA LEU A 110 -15.13 -6.68 -13.98
C LEU A 110 -14.91 -5.57 -12.96
N SER A 111 -15.98 -5.08 -12.34
CA SER A 111 -15.88 -3.98 -11.35
C SER A 111 -15.16 -4.42 -10.08
N GLY A 112 -15.37 -5.65 -9.62
CA GLY A 112 -14.65 -6.25 -8.51
C GLY A 112 -13.16 -6.40 -8.83
N SER A 113 -12.84 -7.00 -9.98
CA SER A 113 -11.45 -7.14 -10.43
C SER A 113 -10.74 -5.80 -10.53
N LEU A 114 -11.38 -4.79 -11.10
CA LEU A 114 -10.82 -3.44 -11.23
C LEU A 114 -10.60 -2.78 -9.86
N SER A 115 -11.55 -2.93 -8.94
CA SER A 115 -11.45 -2.37 -7.58
C SER A 115 -10.27 -2.98 -6.81
N PHE A 116 -10.13 -4.32 -6.83
CA PHE A 116 -9.04 -5.02 -6.16
C PHE A 116 -7.70 -4.83 -6.87
N MET A 117 -7.70 -4.67 -8.19
CA MET A 117 -6.50 -4.30 -8.95
C MET A 117 -6.01 -2.90 -8.54
N LEU A 118 -6.92 -1.93 -8.46
CA LEU A 118 -6.61 -0.56 -8.05
C LEU A 118 -6.03 -0.54 -6.63
N TYR A 119 -6.67 -1.24 -5.69
CA TYR A 119 -6.17 -1.41 -4.33
C TYR A 119 -4.76 -2.03 -4.31
N GLY A 120 -4.55 -3.10 -5.06
CA GLY A 120 -3.28 -3.81 -5.14
C GLY A 120 -2.15 -2.97 -5.76
N LEU A 121 -2.44 -2.21 -6.83
CA LEU A 121 -1.48 -1.28 -7.42
C LEU A 121 -1.06 -0.21 -6.42
N GLY A 122 -2.02 0.40 -5.73
CA GLY A 122 -1.75 1.40 -4.70
C GLY A 122 -0.89 0.82 -3.56
N ARG A 123 -1.22 -0.38 -3.06
CA ARG A 123 -0.43 -1.07 -2.04
C ARG A 123 0.99 -1.38 -2.47
N ASN A 124 1.15 -1.92 -3.67
CA ASN A 124 2.47 -2.25 -4.21
C ASN A 124 3.31 -0.99 -4.40
N LEU A 125 2.73 0.10 -4.92
CA LEU A 125 3.43 1.36 -5.12
C LEU A 125 3.85 1.99 -3.79
N ALA A 126 2.90 2.21 -2.87
CA ALA A 126 3.18 2.88 -1.60
C ALA A 126 4.16 2.09 -0.74
N HIS A 127 3.94 0.79 -0.57
CA HIS A 127 4.77 -0.04 0.33
C HIS A 127 6.17 -0.27 -0.22
N ASN A 128 6.32 -0.56 -1.52
CA ASN A 128 7.62 -0.75 -2.14
C ASN A 128 8.48 0.52 -2.05
N THR A 129 7.87 1.67 -2.37
CA THR A 129 8.56 2.97 -2.28
C THR A 129 8.88 3.34 -0.82
N TYR A 130 8.01 2.99 0.13
CA TYR A 130 8.26 3.18 1.55
C TYR A 130 9.43 2.31 2.05
N GLN A 131 9.48 1.03 1.67
CA GLN A 131 10.60 0.15 2.03
C GLN A 131 11.92 0.65 1.43
N ALA A 132 11.89 1.18 0.20
CA ALA A 132 13.05 1.81 -0.42
C ALA A 132 13.49 3.06 0.37
N LEU A 133 12.56 3.92 0.80
CA LEU A 133 12.86 5.08 1.65
C LEU A 133 13.53 4.66 2.97
N VAL A 134 13.02 3.61 3.62
CA VAL A 134 13.62 3.05 4.84
C VAL A 134 15.02 2.52 4.55
N SER A 135 15.21 1.83 3.43
CA SER A 135 16.51 1.27 3.02
C SER A 135 17.55 2.35 2.71
N ASP A 136 17.12 3.46 2.11
CA ASP A 136 17.99 4.62 1.81
C ASP A 136 18.43 5.34 3.11
N ARG A 137 17.65 5.20 4.19
CA ARG A 137 17.84 5.93 5.44
C ARG A 137 18.65 5.17 6.49
N TYR A 138 18.58 3.86 6.48
CA TYR A 138 19.22 2.98 7.45
C TYR A 138 20.17 1.99 6.76
N THR A 139 21.29 1.67 7.42
CA THR A 139 22.29 0.75 6.92
C THR A 139 22.62 -0.35 7.94
N GLY A 140 23.09 -1.50 7.48
CA GLY A 140 23.52 -2.61 8.32
C GLY A 140 22.43 -3.06 9.33
N THR A 141 22.82 -3.33 10.56
CA THR A 141 21.92 -3.80 11.63
C THR A 141 20.82 -2.80 12.01
N THR A 142 21.06 -1.49 11.80
CA THR A 142 20.04 -0.47 12.04
C THR A 142 18.90 -0.54 11.04
N ARG A 143 19.17 -0.96 9.79
CA ARG A 143 18.16 -1.20 8.76
C ARG A 143 17.24 -2.35 9.16
N THR A 144 17.80 -3.48 9.59
CA THR A 144 17.01 -4.63 10.04
C THR A 144 16.09 -4.25 11.21
N ARG A 145 16.63 -3.56 12.22
CA ARG A 145 15.82 -3.08 13.36
C ARG A 145 14.72 -2.12 12.96
N ALA A 146 14.99 -1.21 12.02
CA ALA A 146 13.99 -0.27 11.51
C ALA A 146 12.87 -1.01 10.77
N ILE A 147 13.21 -1.94 9.89
CA ILE A 147 12.22 -2.76 9.16
C ILE A 147 11.36 -3.52 10.16
N THR A 148 11.97 -4.22 11.14
CA THR A 148 11.21 -4.96 12.17
C THR A 148 10.27 -4.04 12.94
N PHE A 149 10.72 -2.85 13.35
CA PHE A 149 9.88 -1.88 14.05
C PHE A 149 8.67 -1.45 13.21
N TYR A 150 8.87 -1.17 11.92
CA TYR A 150 7.79 -0.76 11.03
C TYR A 150 6.83 -1.91 10.70
N GLU A 151 7.31 -3.14 10.61
CA GLU A 151 6.42 -4.31 10.46
C GLU A 151 5.57 -4.54 11.71
N VAL A 152 6.13 -4.38 12.91
CA VAL A 152 5.37 -4.40 14.16
C VAL A 152 4.30 -3.29 14.17
N ALA A 153 4.65 -2.08 13.72
CA ALA A 153 3.67 -0.99 13.57
C ALA A 153 2.55 -1.33 12.55
N THR A 154 2.87 -2.05 11.48
CA THR A 154 1.87 -2.56 10.52
C THR A 154 0.92 -3.54 11.19
N LEU A 155 1.44 -4.49 11.98
CA LEU A 155 0.61 -5.43 12.74
C LEU A 155 -0.28 -4.71 13.75
N LEU A 156 0.25 -3.73 14.48
CA LEU A 156 -0.55 -2.90 15.40
C LEU A 156 -1.66 -2.17 14.65
N GLY A 157 -1.36 -1.58 13.49
CA GLY A 157 -2.37 -0.96 12.62
C GLY A 157 -3.46 -1.93 12.18
N SER A 158 -3.09 -3.17 11.87
CA SER A 158 -4.05 -4.22 11.50
C SER A 158 -4.94 -4.63 12.68
N VAL A 159 -4.36 -4.83 13.86
CA VAL A 159 -5.11 -5.20 15.07
C VAL A 159 -6.08 -4.06 15.49
N MET A 160 -5.59 -2.82 15.54
CA MET A 160 -6.42 -1.66 15.83
C MET A 160 -7.53 -1.50 14.80
N GLY A 161 -7.19 -1.65 13.50
CA GLY A 161 -8.16 -1.61 12.41
C GLY A 161 -9.22 -2.69 12.55
N ALA A 162 -8.83 -3.93 12.83
CA ALA A 162 -9.78 -5.02 13.04
C ALA A 162 -10.75 -4.73 14.19
N GLY A 163 -10.24 -4.18 15.30
CA GLY A 163 -11.07 -3.81 16.46
C GLY A 163 -12.04 -2.67 16.14
N PHE A 164 -11.55 -1.53 15.65
CA PHE A 164 -12.39 -0.35 15.39
C PHE A 164 -13.35 -0.56 14.23
N ILE A 165 -12.87 -1.09 13.10
CA ILE A 165 -13.69 -1.31 11.91
C ILE A 165 -14.68 -2.46 12.17
N GLY A 166 -14.23 -3.54 12.84
CA GLY A 166 -15.06 -4.68 13.21
C GLY A 166 -16.22 -4.25 14.10
N LYS A 167 -15.96 -3.46 15.15
CA LYS A 167 -16.99 -2.90 16.01
C LYS A 167 -17.93 -1.94 15.27
N ALA A 168 -17.37 -1.06 14.43
CA ALA A 168 -18.18 -0.14 13.65
C ALA A 168 -19.11 -0.85 12.65
N LEU A 169 -18.73 -2.01 12.14
CA LEU A 169 -19.48 -2.82 11.18
C LEU A 169 -19.96 -4.16 11.78
N GLU A 170 -20.20 -4.19 13.09
CA GLU A 170 -20.78 -5.36 13.77
C GLU A 170 -22.13 -5.72 13.18
N THR A 171 -22.97 -4.70 12.95
CA THR A 171 -24.19 -4.84 12.15
C THR A 171 -23.92 -4.29 10.75
N TYR A 172 -24.09 -5.14 9.75
CA TYR A 172 -23.89 -4.74 8.36
C TYR A 172 -25.02 -3.82 7.89
N GLU A 173 -24.64 -2.66 7.42
CA GLU A 173 -25.48 -1.70 6.72
C GLU A 173 -24.71 -1.13 5.51
N PRO A 174 -25.28 -1.15 4.30
CA PRO A 174 -24.57 -0.67 3.10
C PRO A 174 -24.04 0.75 3.21
N ALA A 175 -24.86 1.69 3.71
CA ALA A 175 -24.48 3.08 3.88
C ALA A 175 -23.36 3.25 4.92
N LYS A 176 -23.40 2.47 6.00
CA LYS A 176 -22.39 2.49 7.06
C LYS A 176 -21.06 1.91 6.56
N LEU A 177 -21.10 0.87 5.74
CA LEU A 177 -19.90 0.32 5.10
C LEU A 177 -19.20 1.38 4.25
N ILE A 178 -19.92 2.10 3.40
CA ILE A 178 -19.35 3.16 2.56
C ILE A 178 -18.76 4.28 3.41
N SER A 179 -19.47 4.70 4.46
CA SER A 179 -19.00 5.76 5.38
C SER A 179 -17.72 5.36 6.09
N VAL A 180 -17.67 4.17 6.70
CA VAL A 180 -16.49 3.64 7.39
C VAL A 180 -15.32 3.46 6.42
N ALA A 181 -15.55 2.90 5.24
CA ALA A 181 -14.53 2.70 4.22
C ALA A 181 -13.95 4.04 3.73
N THR A 182 -14.80 5.05 3.55
CA THR A 182 -14.36 6.40 3.17
C THR A 182 -13.53 7.03 4.31
N GLY A 183 -13.98 6.93 5.55
CA GLY A 183 -13.22 7.41 6.71
C GLY A 183 -11.85 6.74 6.83
N VAL A 184 -11.78 5.42 6.64
CA VAL A 184 -10.52 4.65 6.62
C VAL A 184 -9.63 5.10 5.46
N ALA A 185 -10.18 5.27 4.25
CA ALA A 185 -9.42 5.73 3.08
C ALA A 185 -8.80 7.11 3.31
N VAL A 186 -9.56 8.05 3.86
CA VAL A 186 -9.08 9.40 4.23
C VAL A 186 -8.00 9.31 5.30
N THR A 187 -8.22 8.50 6.33
CA THR A 187 -7.22 8.29 7.41
C THR A 187 -5.91 7.73 6.87
N ILE A 188 -5.96 6.73 5.98
CA ILE A 188 -4.78 6.15 5.32
C ILE A 188 -4.03 7.23 4.53
N PHE A 189 -4.76 8.01 3.73
CA PHE A 189 -4.16 9.07 2.93
C PHE A 189 -3.49 10.15 3.79
N LEU A 190 -4.15 10.59 4.85
CA LEU A 190 -3.61 11.61 5.77
C LEU A 190 -2.39 11.10 6.53
N LEU A 191 -2.44 9.88 7.09
CA LEU A 191 -1.32 9.30 7.83
C LEU A 191 -0.12 9.02 6.91
N ALA A 192 -0.34 8.51 5.71
CA ALA A 192 0.72 8.28 4.72
C ALA A 192 1.36 9.59 4.26
N THR A 193 0.54 10.62 4.01
CA THR A 193 1.01 11.95 3.64
C THR A 193 1.82 12.58 4.76
N PHE A 194 1.31 12.55 6.00
CA PHE A 194 2.02 13.03 7.18
C PHE A 194 3.35 12.28 7.38
N ALA A 195 3.38 10.97 7.20
CA ALA A 195 4.59 10.17 7.32
C ALA A 195 5.62 10.51 6.24
N ALA A 196 5.18 10.71 4.99
CA ALA A 196 6.07 10.87 3.84
C ALA A 196 6.65 12.28 3.70
N ILE A 197 5.88 13.35 3.95
CA ILE A 197 6.30 14.73 3.72
C ILE A 197 7.56 15.08 4.52
N GLY A 198 8.57 15.65 3.83
CA GLY A 198 9.80 16.13 4.44
C GLY A 198 10.78 15.03 4.86
N GLN A 199 10.60 13.81 4.34
CA GLN A 199 11.51 12.70 4.60
C GLN A 199 12.73 12.72 3.65
N GLU A 200 12.56 13.24 2.45
CA GLU A 200 13.65 13.41 1.47
C GLU A 200 14.13 14.86 1.44
N SER A 201 15.45 15.05 1.55
CA SER A 201 16.08 16.32 1.18
C SER A 201 16.31 16.36 -0.32
N LYS A 202 16.05 17.51 -0.96
CA LYS A 202 16.50 17.75 -2.33
C LYS A 202 18.04 17.73 -2.32
N ASN A 203 18.64 16.66 -2.83
CA ASN A 203 20.10 16.51 -2.81
C ASN A 203 20.59 16.13 -4.21
N GLN A 204 21.69 16.75 -4.65
CA GLN A 204 22.35 16.44 -5.92
C GLN A 204 22.70 14.95 -6.04
N ALA A 205 23.04 14.28 -4.93
CA ALA A 205 23.27 12.84 -4.91
C ALA A 205 22.04 12.03 -5.34
N ALA A 206 20.82 12.49 -5.01
CA ALA A 206 19.59 11.84 -5.43
C ALA A 206 19.34 12.03 -6.94
N GLU A 207 19.69 13.17 -7.50
CA GLU A 207 19.59 13.44 -8.94
C GLU A 207 20.58 12.59 -9.74
N THR A 208 21.84 12.51 -9.27
CA THR A 208 22.85 11.66 -9.89
C THR A 208 22.47 10.18 -9.87
N ALA A 209 21.92 9.70 -8.75
CA ALA A 209 21.42 8.32 -8.64
C ALA A 209 20.22 8.07 -9.57
N ALA A 210 19.33 9.05 -9.74
CA ALA A 210 18.21 8.96 -10.68
C ALA A 210 18.69 8.93 -12.13
N GLU A 211 19.71 9.72 -12.49
CA GLU A 211 20.32 9.66 -13.82
C GLU A 211 20.99 8.31 -14.11
N GLN A 212 21.67 7.74 -13.13
CA GLN A 212 22.26 6.41 -13.27
C GLN A 212 21.17 5.33 -13.44
N ALA A 213 20.10 5.38 -12.66
CA ALA A 213 18.97 4.47 -12.79
C ALA A 213 18.28 4.56 -14.17
N ARG A 214 18.16 5.78 -14.75
CA ARG A 214 17.62 5.97 -16.10
C ARG A 214 18.48 5.38 -17.22
N LYS A 215 19.80 5.33 -17.03
CA LYS A 215 20.73 4.80 -18.03
C LYS A 215 20.65 3.28 -18.16
N MET A 216 20.12 2.58 -17.15
CA MET A 216 19.90 1.14 -17.23
C MET A 216 18.52 0.85 -17.86
N PRO A 217 18.45 0.13 -18.99
CA PRO A 217 17.17 -0.24 -19.57
C PRO A 217 16.43 -1.21 -18.63
N PHE A 218 15.11 -1.07 -18.54
CA PHE A 218 14.27 -1.89 -17.66
C PHE A 218 14.47 -3.40 -17.87
N GLN A 219 14.70 -3.83 -19.12
CA GLN A 219 14.98 -5.23 -19.45
C GLN A 219 16.24 -5.77 -18.76
N GLN A 220 17.27 -4.92 -18.62
CA GLN A 220 18.49 -5.30 -17.90
C GLN A 220 18.23 -5.42 -16.40
N VAL A 221 17.51 -4.45 -15.82
CA VAL A 221 17.09 -4.49 -14.40
C VAL A 221 16.26 -5.74 -14.11
N LEU A 222 15.32 -6.07 -15.01
CA LEU A 222 14.49 -7.27 -14.87
C LEU A 222 15.34 -8.55 -14.91
N ARG A 223 16.30 -8.60 -15.84
CA ARG A 223 17.22 -9.74 -15.98
C ARG A 223 18.07 -9.92 -14.72
N ASP A 224 18.62 -8.84 -14.19
CA ASP A 224 19.48 -8.87 -13.00
C ASP A 224 18.70 -9.27 -11.74
N VAL A 225 17.41 -8.89 -11.64
CA VAL A 225 16.55 -9.27 -10.50
C VAL A 225 16.05 -10.72 -10.61
N VAL A 226 15.75 -11.20 -11.82
CA VAL A 226 15.16 -12.54 -12.01
C VAL A 226 16.23 -13.62 -12.14
N PHE A 227 17.38 -13.29 -12.72
CA PHE A 227 18.46 -14.23 -13.02
C PHE A 227 19.75 -13.92 -12.24
N ALA A 228 19.70 -13.04 -11.23
CA ALA A 228 20.82 -12.85 -10.31
C ALA A 228 21.12 -14.20 -9.64
N ASP A 229 22.33 -14.69 -9.85
CA ASP A 229 22.81 -15.92 -9.26
C ASP A 229 22.77 -15.79 -7.73
N PRO A 230 22.12 -16.70 -6.97
CA PRO A 230 22.01 -16.60 -5.53
C PRO A 230 23.36 -16.79 -4.78
N GLN A 231 24.49 -16.82 -5.50
CA GLN A 231 25.84 -17.06 -4.94
C GLN A 231 26.77 -15.83 -4.93
N VAL A 232 26.27 -14.61 -5.11
CA VAL A 232 27.09 -13.39 -4.95
C VAL A 232 26.56 -12.53 -3.81
#